data_b1ef359f882671fe16156bb542860005
#
_entry.id   b1ef359f882671fe16156bb542860005
#
_cell.length_a   1.000
_cell.length_b   1.000
_cell.length_c   1.000
_cell.angle_alpha   90.00
_cell.angle_beta   90.00
_cell.angle_gamma   90.00
#
_symmetry.space_group_name_H-M   'P 1'
#
loop_
_entity.id
_entity.type
_entity.pdbx_description
1 polymer ?
#
loop_
_entity_poly.entity_id
_entity_poly.type
_entity_poly.pdbx_seq_one_letter_code
_entity_poly.pdbx_strand_id
1 'polypeptide(L)'
;MEPIMGMDVPYYYRNKSQYPVGYDKEGNLVAGFYAGRTHQIISCRNCAIADPASQLIIDTVLDFMKQYGIRAYDETTGKGIVRHILIRSGKSTGQIMVCLVINGTRLPHKEELIEVLREANPQIVSICININDKNTNVILGRETKAIYGQDYIEDCIGSLRYRI
;
A
#
# COMPACT_ATOMS: atom_id res chain seq x y z
N MET A 1 30.47 25.98 -15.01
CA MET A 1 29.38 24.95 -14.90
C MET A 1 29.44 24.45 -13.49
N GLU A 2 28.38 24.56 -12.71
CA GLU A 2 28.35 24.02 -11.34
C GLU A 2 28.19 22.50 -11.36
N PRO A 3 28.75 21.78 -10.34
CA PRO A 3 28.58 20.33 -10.26
C PRO A 3 27.13 19.95 -10.07
N ILE A 4 26.73 18.79 -10.61
CA ILE A 4 25.39 18.25 -10.43
C ILE A 4 25.21 17.88 -8.95
N MET A 5 24.14 18.40 -8.34
CA MET A 5 23.72 17.98 -7.00
C MET A 5 23.05 16.60 -7.09
N GLY A 6 23.71 15.60 -6.55
CA GLY A 6 23.19 14.24 -6.45
C GLY A 6 22.58 13.94 -5.09
N MET A 7 21.95 12.76 -4.96
CA MET A 7 21.51 12.21 -3.67
C MET A 7 22.69 11.47 -3.00
N ASP A 8 22.86 11.67 -1.70
CA ASP A 8 23.86 10.92 -0.91
C ASP A 8 23.51 9.42 -0.90
N VAL A 9 22.23 9.07 -0.78
CA VAL A 9 21.72 7.70 -0.83
C VAL A 9 20.67 7.59 -1.93
N PRO A 10 21.00 7.00 -3.10
CA PRO A 10 20.08 6.91 -4.25
C PRO A 10 19.04 5.78 -4.13
N TYR A 11 18.90 5.20 -2.95
CA TYR A 11 17.97 4.12 -2.63
C TYR A 11 16.91 4.59 -1.65
N TYR A 12 15.78 3.86 -1.60
CA TYR A 12 14.69 4.05 -0.61
C TYR A 12 14.13 5.47 -0.54
N TYR A 13 14.23 6.23 -1.64
CA TYR A 13 13.82 7.63 -1.70
C TYR A 13 12.32 7.83 -1.92
N ARG A 14 11.61 6.77 -2.37
CA ARG A 14 10.19 6.86 -2.69
C ARG A 14 9.37 6.87 -1.40
N ASN A 15 8.58 7.91 -1.23
CA ASN A 15 7.69 8.10 -0.08
C ASN A 15 6.23 7.68 -0.34
N LYS A 16 5.92 7.26 -1.57
CA LYS A 16 4.61 6.71 -1.95
C LYS A 16 4.80 5.50 -2.84
N SER A 17 4.27 4.37 -2.42
CA SER A 17 4.27 3.13 -3.20
C SER A 17 2.86 2.58 -3.34
N GLN A 18 2.56 1.99 -4.49
CA GLN A 18 1.26 1.36 -4.80
C GLN A 18 1.52 -0.02 -5.38
N TYR A 19 0.91 -1.03 -4.80
CA TYR A 19 1.10 -2.42 -5.17
C TYR A 19 -0.26 -3.04 -5.52
N PRO A 20 -0.51 -3.42 -6.79
CA PRO A 20 -1.62 -4.29 -7.11
C PRO A 20 -1.51 -5.60 -6.34
N VAL A 21 -2.66 -6.11 -5.90
CA VAL A 21 -2.79 -7.40 -5.22
C VAL A 21 -3.54 -8.35 -6.14
N GLY A 22 -3.04 -9.55 -6.30
CA GLY A 22 -3.65 -10.55 -7.18
C GLY A 22 -3.03 -11.91 -7.00
N TYR A 23 -3.13 -12.73 -8.03
CA TYR A 23 -2.59 -14.08 -8.03
C TYR A 23 -1.54 -14.23 -9.12
N ASP A 24 -0.47 -14.95 -8.81
CA ASP A 24 0.53 -15.34 -9.80
C ASP A 24 0.02 -16.52 -10.67
N LYS A 25 0.85 -17.00 -11.59
CA LYS A 25 0.50 -18.11 -12.49
C LYS A 25 0.28 -19.43 -11.76
N GLU A 26 0.83 -19.57 -10.56
CA GLU A 26 0.72 -20.75 -9.71
C GLU A 26 -0.48 -20.65 -8.75
N GLY A 27 -1.21 -19.51 -8.77
CA GLY A 27 -2.37 -19.28 -7.91
C GLY A 27 -2.01 -18.75 -6.52
N ASN A 28 -0.77 -18.35 -6.26
CA ASN A 28 -0.38 -17.76 -5.00
C ASN A 28 -0.82 -16.30 -4.92
N LEU A 29 -1.30 -15.89 -3.75
CA LEU A 29 -1.62 -14.49 -3.47
C LEU A 29 -0.33 -13.67 -3.39
N VAL A 30 -0.21 -12.65 -4.25
CA VAL A 30 0.97 -11.80 -4.39
C VAL A 30 0.59 -10.31 -4.45
N ALA A 31 1.56 -9.47 -4.09
CA ALA A 31 1.53 -8.04 -4.38
C ALA A 31 2.85 -7.64 -5.04
N GLY A 32 2.80 -6.66 -5.95
CA GLY A 32 4.01 -6.30 -6.69
C GLY A 32 3.75 -5.23 -7.75
N PHE A 33 4.22 -5.47 -8.96
CA PHE A 33 4.01 -4.58 -10.09
C PHE A 33 3.50 -5.35 -11.31
N TYR A 34 2.73 -4.68 -12.16
CA TYR A 34 2.30 -5.27 -13.42
C TYR A 34 3.50 -5.46 -14.36
N ALA A 35 3.60 -6.65 -14.94
CA ALA A 35 4.50 -6.88 -16.06
C ALA A 35 4.12 -5.98 -17.24
N GLY A 36 5.11 -5.45 -17.93
CA GLY A 36 4.89 -4.51 -19.04
C GLY A 36 3.86 -5.05 -20.05
N ARG A 37 2.85 -4.24 -20.37
CA ARG A 37 1.75 -4.53 -21.31
C ARG A 37 0.86 -5.71 -20.93
N THR A 38 0.84 -6.12 -19.66
CA THR A 38 -0.02 -7.19 -19.14
C THR A 38 -0.62 -6.80 -17.79
N HIS A 39 -1.65 -7.53 -17.33
CA HIS A 39 -2.17 -7.44 -15.97
C HIS A 39 -1.56 -8.51 -15.04
N GLN A 40 -0.52 -9.21 -15.49
CA GLN A 40 0.18 -10.17 -14.65
C GLN A 40 0.98 -9.42 -13.59
N ILE A 41 0.78 -9.77 -12.32
CA ILE A 41 1.52 -9.20 -11.21
C ILE A 41 2.82 -9.98 -11.04
N ILE A 42 3.94 -9.26 -11.05
CA ILE A 42 5.25 -9.76 -10.66
C ILE A 42 5.46 -9.38 -9.20
N SER A 43 5.60 -10.37 -8.33
CA SER A 43 5.95 -10.14 -6.93
C SER A 43 7.25 -9.35 -6.84
N CYS A 44 7.22 -8.22 -6.14
CA CYS A 44 8.39 -7.40 -5.92
C CYS A 44 8.77 -7.44 -4.45
N ARG A 45 9.79 -8.21 -4.13
CA ARG A 45 10.41 -8.23 -2.80
C ARG A 45 11.65 -7.35 -2.81
N ASN A 46 11.88 -6.62 -1.73
CA ASN A 46 13.04 -5.75 -1.56
C ASN A 46 13.20 -4.69 -2.68
N CYS A 47 12.16 -3.92 -2.93
CA CYS A 47 12.22 -2.82 -3.88
C CYS A 47 13.26 -1.79 -3.46
N ALA A 48 14.32 -1.63 -4.26
CA ALA A 48 15.46 -0.76 -3.93
C ALA A 48 15.10 0.73 -3.77
N ILE A 49 13.94 1.16 -4.26
CA ILE A 49 13.51 2.57 -4.21
C ILE A 49 12.36 2.82 -3.22
N ALA A 50 11.60 1.78 -2.84
CA ALA A 50 10.51 1.90 -1.89
C ALA A 50 11.05 2.01 -0.45
N ASP A 51 10.22 2.53 0.46
CA ASP A 51 10.53 2.52 1.88
C ASP A 51 10.75 1.09 2.38
N PRO A 52 11.81 0.79 3.16
CA PRO A 52 12.09 -0.56 3.65
C PRO A 52 10.94 -1.21 4.43
N ALA A 53 10.12 -0.41 5.14
CA ALA A 53 8.94 -0.90 5.84
C ALA A 53 7.87 -1.48 4.91
N SER A 54 7.90 -1.12 3.62
CA SER A 54 6.88 -1.56 2.66
C SER A 54 6.79 -3.08 2.53
N GLN A 55 7.93 -3.79 2.58
CA GLN A 55 7.92 -5.24 2.45
C GLN A 55 7.20 -5.91 3.61
N LEU A 56 7.52 -5.52 4.84
CA LEU A 56 6.88 -6.07 6.03
C LEU A 56 5.36 -5.81 6.02
N ILE A 57 4.95 -4.59 5.63
CA ILE A 57 3.54 -4.22 5.53
C ILE A 57 2.81 -5.07 4.48
N ILE A 58 3.43 -5.27 3.30
CA ILE A 58 2.87 -6.11 2.24
C ILE A 58 2.68 -7.54 2.74
N ASP A 59 3.71 -8.13 3.32
CA ASP A 59 3.68 -9.52 3.82
C ASP A 59 2.61 -9.66 4.90
N THR A 60 2.50 -8.71 5.84
CA THR A 60 1.45 -8.70 6.88
C THR A 60 0.04 -8.65 6.27
N VAL A 61 -0.18 -7.80 5.26
CA VAL A 61 -1.50 -7.72 4.59
C VAL A 61 -1.82 -9.01 3.83
N LEU A 62 -0.85 -9.58 3.11
CA LEU A 62 -1.06 -10.82 2.37
C LEU A 62 -1.35 -12.01 3.30
N ASP A 63 -0.66 -12.09 4.43
CA ASP A 63 -0.88 -13.15 5.41
C ASP A 63 -2.24 -12.98 6.12
N PHE A 64 -2.62 -11.75 6.46
CA PHE A 64 -3.97 -11.43 6.93
C PHE A 64 -5.04 -11.88 5.91
N MET A 65 -4.86 -11.55 4.63
CA MET A 65 -5.80 -11.95 3.58
C MET A 65 -5.92 -13.48 3.47
N LYS A 66 -4.80 -14.21 3.57
CA LYS A 66 -4.80 -15.68 3.56
C LYS A 66 -5.52 -16.25 4.77
N GLN A 67 -5.20 -15.74 5.97
CA GLN A 67 -5.77 -16.21 7.24
C GLN A 67 -7.29 -16.08 7.26
N TYR A 68 -7.84 -14.98 6.75
CA TYR A 68 -9.28 -14.70 6.78
C TYR A 68 -10.01 -15.01 5.47
N GLY A 69 -9.33 -15.64 4.51
CA GLY A 69 -9.92 -16.02 3.22
C GLY A 69 -10.37 -14.82 2.37
N ILE A 70 -9.73 -13.67 2.55
CA ILE A 70 -10.04 -12.44 1.80
C ILE A 70 -9.40 -12.54 0.43
N ARG A 71 -10.21 -12.50 -0.63
CA ARG A 71 -9.72 -12.63 -2.00
C ARG A 71 -9.22 -11.31 -2.56
N ALA A 72 -8.14 -11.39 -3.36
CA ALA A 72 -7.78 -10.30 -4.25
C ALA A 72 -8.87 -10.07 -5.30
N TYR A 73 -9.02 -8.82 -5.71
CA TYR A 73 -9.96 -8.45 -6.78
C TYR A 73 -9.46 -8.98 -8.13
N ASP A 74 -10.34 -9.65 -8.84
CA ASP A 74 -10.12 -10.11 -10.20
C ASP A 74 -10.89 -9.22 -11.18
N GLU A 75 -10.17 -8.51 -12.03
CA GLU A 75 -10.72 -7.56 -12.99
C GLU A 75 -11.62 -8.24 -14.06
N THR A 76 -11.37 -9.53 -14.35
CA THR A 76 -12.11 -10.29 -15.34
C THR A 76 -13.50 -10.67 -14.83
N THR A 77 -13.57 -11.10 -13.57
CA THR A 77 -14.81 -11.58 -12.97
C THR A 77 -15.52 -10.53 -12.13
N GLY A 78 -14.85 -9.42 -11.79
CA GLY A 78 -15.35 -8.39 -10.88
C GLY A 78 -15.47 -8.86 -9.42
N LYS A 79 -14.88 -10.01 -9.07
CA LYS A 79 -15.00 -10.63 -7.75
C LYS A 79 -13.71 -10.41 -6.93
N GLY A 80 -13.86 -10.50 -5.61
CA GLY A 80 -12.78 -10.25 -4.66
C GLY A 80 -12.85 -8.86 -4.05
N ILE A 81 -12.04 -8.62 -3.03
CA ILE A 81 -12.16 -7.42 -2.19
C ILE A 81 -10.93 -6.50 -2.37
N VAL A 82 -9.72 -6.99 -2.13
CA VAL A 82 -8.53 -6.13 -2.11
C VAL A 82 -7.96 -5.98 -3.51
N ARG A 83 -7.83 -4.73 -3.95
CA ARG A 83 -7.30 -4.35 -5.28
C ARG A 83 -5.84 -3.93 -5.19
N HIS A 84 -5.53 -3.01 -4.27
CA HIS A 84 -4.18 -2.46 -4.13
C HIS A 84 -3.85 -2.22 -2.65
N ILE A 85 -2.57 -2.25 -2.34
CA ILE A 85 -1.98 -1.74 -1.12
C ILE A 85 -1.23 -0.46 -1.47
N LEU A 86 -1.60 0.66 -0.84
CA LEU A 86 -0.91 1.93 -0.97
C LEU A 86 -0.24 2.24 0.35
N ILE A 87 1.05 2.57 0.30
CA ILE A 87 1.87 2.91 1.46
C ILE A 87 2.44 4.31 1.24
N ARG A 88 2.32 5.16 2.25
CA ARG A 88 2.98 6.47 2.30
C ARG A 88 3.83 6.55 3.55
N SER A 89 5.02 7.12 3.42
CA SER A 89 5.95 7.35 4.53
C SER A 89 6.42 8.79 4.57
N GLY A 90 6.39 9.38 5.76
CA GLY A 90 7.01 10.67 6.06
C GLY A 90 8.47 10.45 6.39
N LYS A 91 9.38 10.98 5.57
CA LYS A 91 10.82 10.73 5.71
C LYS A 91 11.43 11.38 6.94
N SER A 92 10.94 12.57 7.31
CA SER A 92 11.42 13.29 8.49
C SER A 92 10.76 12.84 9.79
N THR A 93 9.51 12.39 9.72
CA THR A 93 8.72 12.00 10.90
C THR A 93 8.76 10.51 11.18
N GLY A 94 9.04 9.69 10.16
CA GLY A 94 8.91 8.24 10.21
C GLY A 94 7.46 7.75 10.22
N GLN A 95 6.47 8.62 10.12
CA GLN A 95 5.07 8.23 10.11
C GLN A 95 4.70 7.45 8.85
N ILE A 96 3.92 6.39 9.01
CA ILE A 96 3.48 5.54 7.91
C ILE A 96 1.95 5.52 7.86
N MET A 97 1.42 5.64 6.63
CA MET A 97 0.02 5.38 6.29
C MET A 97 -0.06 4.15 5.40
N VAL A 98 -0.98 3.26 5.75
CA VAL A 98 -1.37 2.11 4.92
C VAL A 98 -2.79 2.30 4.45
N CYS A 99 -3.03 2.25 3.13
CA CYS A 99 -4.37 2.35 2.57
C CYS A 99 -4.65 1.14 1.69
N LEU A 100 -5.70 0.38 2.00
CA LEU A 100 -6.19 -0.69 1.15
C LEU A 100 -7.25 -0.16 0.20
N VAL A 101 -7.03 -0.33 -1.10
CA VAL A 101 -8.05 -0.06 -2.11
C VAL A 101 -8.91 -1.31 -2.24
N ILE A 102 -10.22 -1.16 -2.00
CA ILE A 102 -11.13 -2.29 -1.94
C ILE A 102 -12.28 -2.15 -2.93
N ASN A 103 -12.74 -3.29 -3.44
CA ASN A 103 -13.97 -3.45 -4.19
C ASN A 103 -15.12 -3.66 -3.18
N GLY A 104 -15.98 -2.66 -3.05
CA GLY A 104 -17.05 -2.63 -2.05
C GLY A 104 -16.78 -1.65 -0.91
N THR A 105 -17.71 -1.58 0.03
CA THR A 105 -17.75 -0.53 1.07
C THR A 105 -17.23 -0.99 2.44
N ARG A 106 -16.94 -2.28 2.59
CA ARG A 106 -16.51 -2.88 3.87
C ARG A 106 -15.34 -3.83 3.66
N LEU A 107 -14.38 -3.77 4.57
CA LEU A 107 -13.32 -4.75 4.70
C LEU A 107 -13.68 -5.68 5.88
N PRO A 108 -13.86 -7.00 5.63
CA PRO A 108 -14.05 -7.96 6.72
C PRO A 108 -12.80 -7.99 7.62
N HIS A 109 -13.00 -8.26 8.90
CA HIS A 109 -11.91 -8.42 9.88
C HIS A 109 -10.98 -7.20 9.97
N LYS A 110 -11.54 -5.99 9.81
CA LYS A 110 -10.73 -4.76 9.81
C LYS A 110 -10.04 -4.49 11.15
N GLU A 111 -10.65 -4.89 12.26
CA GLU A 111 -10.09 -4.76 13.60
C GLU A 111 -8.82 -5.60 13.74
N GLU A 112 -8.85 -6.84 13.29
CA GLU A 112 -7.70 -7.74 13.28
C GLU A 112 -6.59 -7.24 12.33
N LEU A 113 -6.96 -6.67 11.17
CA LEU A 113 -5.98 -6.03 10.29
C LEU A 113 -5.26 -4.87 10.98
N ILE A 114 -6.00 -4.03 11.70
CA ILE A 114 -5.43 -2.92 12.46
C ILE A 114 -4.42 -3.42 13.48
N GLU A 115 -4.77 -4.47 14.23
CA GLU A 115 -3.90 -5.07 15.25
C GLU A 115 -2.60 -5.59 14.64
N VAL A 116 -2.68 -6.48 13.65
CA VAL A 116 -1.47 -7.08 13.05
C VAL A 116 -0.58 -6.06 12.35
N LEU A 117 -1.13 -5.03 11.73
CA LEU A 117 -0.34 -3.97 11.10
C LEU A 117 0.40 -3.12 12.13
N ARG A 118 -0.25 -2.78 13.25
CA ARG A 118 0.37 -1.99 14.33
C ARG A 118 1.43 -2.78 15.09
N GLU A 119 1.20 -4.07 15.28
CA GLU A 119 2.21 -4.96 15.88
C GLU A 119 3.42 -5.13 14.96
N ALA A 120 3.20 -5.28 13.65
CA ALA A 120 4.27 -5.41 12.67
C ALA A 120 5.13 -4.14 12.57
N ASN A 121 4.52 -2.96 12.63
CA ASN A 121 5.26 -1.69 12.56
C ASN A 121 4.57 -0.58 13.37
N PRO A 122 5.13 -0.20 14.54
CA PRO A 122 4.59 0.86 15.39
C PRO A 122 4.59 2.27 14.75
N GLN A 123 5.33 2.48 13.64
CA GLN A 123 5.32 3.75 12.90
C GLN A 123 4.05 3.92 12.04
N ILE A 124 3.19 2.90 11.95
CA ILE A 124 1.89 3.01 11.28
C ILE A 124 0.95 3.81 12.18
N VAL A 125 0.72 5.06 11.81
CA VAL A 125 -0.14 6.01 12.53
C VAL A 125 -1.47 6.23 11.84
N SER A 126 -1.63 5.75 10.61
CA SER A 126 -2.84 5.87 9.80
C SER A 126 -3.09 4.58 9.02
N ILE A 127 -4.31 4.04 9.13
CA ILE A 127 -4.78 2.95 8.28
C ILE A 127 -6.11 3.38 7.66
N CYS A 128 -6.18 3.31 6.34
CA CYS A 128 -7.34 3.74 5.56
C CYS A 128 -7.86 2.62 4.67
N ILE A 129 -9.12 2.73 4.28
CA ILE A 129 -9.69 2.00 3.15
C ILE A 129 -10.14 3.03 2.10
N ASN A 130 -9.80 2.77 0.84
CA ASN A 130 -10.30 3.53 -0.30
C ASN A 130 -11.28 2.66 -1.08
N ILE A 131 -12.47 3.18 -1.30
CA ILE A 131 -13.58 2.47 -1.95
C ILE A 131 -13.48 2.68 -3.46
N ASN A 132 -13.15 1.61 -4.19
CA ASN A 132 -13.16 1.59 -5.63
C ASN A 132 -13.90 0.36 -6.14
N ASP A 133 -15.20 0.48 -6.28
CA ASP A 133 -16.14 -0.54 -6.76
C ASP A 133 -16.36 -0.53 -8.29
N LYS A 134 -15.63 0.34 -8.99
CA LYS A 134 -15.80 0.51 -10.44
C LYS A 134 -14.80 -0.34 -11.21
N ASN A 135 -15.25 -0.90 -12.33
CA ASN A 135 -14.36 -1.57 -13.28
C ASN A 135 -13.66 -0.53 -14.17
N THR A 136 -12.60 0.09 -13.65
CA THR A 136 -11.80 1.11 -14.33
C THR A 136 -10.33 0.91 -14.03
N ASN A 137 -9.45 1.47 -14.88
CA ASN A 137 -8.00 1.48 -14.66
C ASN A 137 -7.56 2.51 -13.60
N VAL A 138 -8.51 3.27 -13.04
CA VAL A 138 -8.22 4.23 -11.97
C VAL A 138 -8.02 3.45 -10.67
N ILE A 139 -6.87 3.64 -10.02
CA ILE A 139 -6.51 2.89 -8.80
C ILE A 139 -7.37 3.33 -7.62
N LEU A 140 -7.47 4.65 -7.38
CA LEU A 140 -8.21 5.19 -6.25
C LEU A 140 -9.64 5.55 -6.62
N GLY A 141 -10.59 5.09 -5.83
CA GLY A 141 -11.96 5.58 -5.86
C GLY A 141 -12.07 6.97 -5.21
N ARG A 142 -13.29 7.51 -5.20
CA ARG A 142 -13.55 8.87 -4.69
C ARG A 142 -13.61 8.98 -3.17
N GLU A 143 -13.88 7.88 -2.49
CA GLU A 143 -14.10 7.86 -1.04
C GLU A 143 -12.97 7.12 -0.34
N THR A 144 -12.34 7.78 0.63
CA THR A 144 -11.36 7.19 1.54
C THR A 144 -11.84 7.37 2.97
N LYS A 145 -11.74 6.31 3.78
CA LYS A 145 -12.12 6.30 5.19
C LYS A 145 -10.92 5.86 6.03
N ALA A 146 -10.56 6.66 7.02
CA ALA A 146 -9.66 6.19 8.07
C ALA A 146 -10.39 5.12 8.92
N ILE A 147 -9.73 3.98 9.13
CA ILE A 147 -10.19 2.93 10.02
C ILE A 147 -9.35 2.87 11.29
N TYR A 148 -8.18 3.50 11.28
CA TYR A 148 -7.31 3.72 12.44
C TYR A 148 -6.51 5.02 12.27
N GLY A 149 -6.37 5.78 13.37
CA GLY A 149 -5.61 7.01 13.40
C GLY A 149 -6.25 8.15 12.61
N GLN A 150 -5.41 9.00 12.04
CA GLN A 150 -5.83 10.14 11.22
C GLN A 150 -5.96 9.72 9.75
N ASP A 151 -6.66 10.51 8.95
CA ASP A 151 -6.74 10.33 7.50
C ASP A 151 -5.55 10.95 6.73
N TYR A 152 -4.53 11.36 7.47
CA TYR A 152 -3.27 11.90 6.95
C TYR A 152 -2.07 11.41 7.79
N ILE A 153 -0.88 11.60 7.24
CA ILE A 153 0.39 11.59 7.98
C ILE A 153 1.05 12.96 7.87
N GLU A 154 1.93 13.28 8.78
CA GLU A 154 2.70 14.52 8.73
C GLU A 154 4.13 14.26 8.30
N ASP A 155 4.71 15.20 7.56
CA ASP A 155 6.13 15.20 7.24
C ASP A 155 6.68 16.63 7.25
N CYS A 156 8.00 16.79 7.11
CA CYS A 156 8.66 18.09 7.15
C CYS A 156 9.61 18.28 5.97
N ILE A 157 9.69 19.51 5.46
CA ILE A 157 10.72 19.96 4.55
C ILE A 157 11.39 21.17 5.22
N GLY A 158 12.60 20.99 5.73
CA GLY A 158 13.23 21.99 6.59
C GLY A 158 12.37 22.29 7.83
N SER A 159 11.99 23.54 8.03
CA SER A 159 11.12 23.97 9.13
C SER A 159 9.62 23.88 8.83
N LEU A 160 9.25 23.56 7.61
CA LEU A 160 7.83 23.49 7.20
C LEU A 160 7.26 22.10 7.44
N ARG A 161 6.19 22.02 8.24
CA ARG A 161 5.40 20.81 8.45
C ARG A 161 4.21 20.81 7.50
N TYR A 162 3.93 19.67 6.89
CA TYR A 162 2.80 19.49 5.99
C TYR A 162 2.12 18.13 6.20
N ARG A 163 0.88 18.01 5.70
CA ARG A 163 0.08 16.78 5.76
C ARG A 163 0.02 16.12 4.39
N ILE A 164 0.06 14.80 4.39
CA ILE A 164 0.00 13.95 3.19
C ILE A 164 -1.26 13.10 3.25
#